data_4d037b886f644ae071737a2c0002afca
#
_entry.id   4d037b886f644ae071737a2c0002afca
#
_cell.length_a   1.000
_cell.length_b   1.000
_cell.length_c   1.000
_cell.angle_alpha   90.00
_cell.angle_beta   90.00
_cell.angle_gamma   90.00
#
_symmetry.space_group_name_H-M   'P 1'
#
loop_
_entity.id
_entity.type
_entity.pdbx_description
1 polymer ?
#
loop_
_entity_poly.entity_id
_entity_poly.type
_entity_poly.pdbx_seq_one_letter_code
_entity_poly.pdbx_strand_id
1 'polypeptide(L)' 'MEKELLEAIKKRLEVMIALSLRERAAQDKRFSLKDQIQLLDGFGLRPKDIADILGKTGGHVNKELVAIRRAKKKKHE' A
#
# COMPACT_ATOMS: atom_id res chain seq x y z
N MET A 1 -19.88 14.27 14.05
CA MET A 1 -18.77 15.23 13.93
C MET A 1 -17.40 14.62 14.13
N GLU A 2 -17.18 13.89 15.21
CA GLU A 2 -15.89 13.24 15.44
C GLU A 2 -15.54 12.23 14.35
N LYS A 3 -16.51 11.46 13.90
CA LYS A 3 -16.30 10.47 12.83
C LYS A 3 -15.86 11.14 11.53
N GLU A 4 -16.51 12.25 11.18
CA GLU A 4 -16.18 13.00 9.97
C GLU A 4 -14.80 13.62 10.05
N LEU A 5 -14.43 14.10 11.23
CA LEU A 5 -13.09 14.66 11.46
C LEU A 5 -12.02 13.58 11.35
N LEU A 6 -12.25 12.42 11.93
CA LEU A 6 -11.32 11.29 11.85
C LEU A 6 -11.14 10.81 10.40
N GLU A 7 -12.24 10.76 9.65
CA GLU A 7 -12.21 10.39 8.24
C GLU A 7 -11.38 11.39 7.42
N ALA A 8 -11.54 12.69 7.71
CA ALA A 8 -10.79 13.73 7.02
C ALA A 8 -9.30 13.63 7.34
N ILE A 9 -8.95 13.37 8.59
CA ILE A 9 -7.54 13.20 9.01
C ILE A 9 -6.95 11.98 8.32
N LYS A 10 -7.67 10.86 8.34
CA LYS A 10 -7.23 9.62 7.69
C LYS A 10 -6.95 9.87 6.20
N LYS A 11 -7.85 10.57 5.52
CA LYS A 11 -7.71 10.87 4.10
C LYS A 11 -6.45 11.68 3.82
N ARG A 12 -6.20 12.69 4.64
CA ARG A 12 -5.01 13.54 4.49
C ARG A 12 -3.73 12.74 4.70
N LEU A 13 -3.71 11.85 5.69
CA LEU A 13 -2.56 10.98 5.94
C LEU A 13 -2.32 10.03 4.76
N GLU A 14 -3.38 9.48 4.19
CA GLU A 14 -3.28 8.61 3.02
C GLU A 14 -2.68 9.35 1.82
N VAL A 15 -3.11 10.60 1.61
CA VAL A 15 -2.56 11.43 0.54
C VAL A 15 -1.07 11.69 0.73
N MET A 16 -0.66 11.99 1.97
CA MET A 16 0.76 12.21 2.29
C MET A 16 1.60 10.97 2.02
N ILE A 17 1.10 9.80 2.41
CA ILE A 17 1.76 8.53 2.16
C ILE A 17 1.88 8.30 0.65
N ALA A 18 0.80 8.52 -0.10
CA ALA A 18 0.78 8.33 -1.55
C ALA A 18 1.81 9.23 -2.24
N LEU A 19 1.89 10.49 -1.84
CA LEU A 19 2.84 11.44 -2.42
C LEU A 19 4.27 11.03 -2.12
N SER A 20 4.56 10.57 -0.90
CA SER A 20 5.88 10.10 -0.51
C SER A 20 6.30 8.88 -1.34
N LEU A 21 5.38 7.94 -1.57
CA LEU A 21 5.66 6.76 -2.37
C LEU A 21 5.92 7.11 -3.83
N ARG A 22 5.14 8.05 -4.39
CA ARG A 22 5.33 8.52 -5.76
C ARG A 22 6.69 9.19 -5.94
N GLU A 23 7.09 9.99 -4.97
CA GLU A 23 8.38 10.66 -5.00
C GLU A 23 9.52 9.63 -4.97
N ARG A 24 9.43 8.64 -4.09
CA ARG A 24 10.43 7.58 -4.02
C ARG A 24 10.49 6.77 -5.31
N ALA A 25 9.32 6.45 -5.89
CA ALA A 25 9.25 5.69 -7.14
C ALA A 25 9.84 6.49 -8.31
N ALA A 26 9.69 7.81 -8.31
CA ALA A 26 10.27 8.68 -9.33
C ALA A 26 11.80 8.71 -9.24
N GLN A 27 12.33 8.62 -8.03
CA GLN A 27 13.78 8.65 -7.79
C GLN A 27 14.43 7.28 -7.96
N ASP A 28 13.70 6.20 -7.68
CA ASP A 28 14.20 4.83 -7.80
C ASP A 28 13.24 3.99 -8.61
N LYS A 29 13.59 3.73 -9.85
CA LYS A 29 12.77 2.96 -10.78
C LYS A 29 12.62 1.50 -10.38
N ARG A 30 13.48 1.01 -9.49
CA ARG A 30 13.39 -0.36 -8.97
C ARG A 30 12.32 -0.51 -7.89
N PHE A 31 11.84 0.62 -7.35
CA PHE A 31 10.77 0.62 -6.37
C PHE A 31 9.42 0.43 -7.08
N SER A 32 9.07 -0.82 -7.34
CA SER A 32 7.89 -1.20 -8.11
C SER A 32 6.59 -1.07 -7.31
N LEU A 33 5.46 -1.20 -8.00
CA LEU A 33 4.15 -1.25 -7.34
C LEU A 33 4.10 -2.39 -6.32
N LYS A 34 4.66 -3.54 -6.67
CA LYS A 34 4.74 -4.69 -5.77
C LYS A 34 5.50 -4.33 -4.49
N ASP A 35 6.61 -3.62 -4.61
CA ASP A 35 7.40 -3.18 -3.47
C ASP A 35 6.62 -2.22 -2.59
N GLN A 36 5.84 -1.33 -3.20
CA GLN A 36 4.99 -0.38 -2.47
C GLN A 36 3.91 -1.11 -1.68
N ILE A 37 3.27 -2.10 -2.28
CA ILE A 37 2.25 -2.91 -1.62
C ILE A 37 2.88 -3.68 -0.45
N GLN A 38 4.04 -4.27 -0.67
CA GLN A 38 4.74 -5.03 0.35
C GLN A 38 5.13 -4.14 1.54
N LEU A 39 5.59 -2.93 1.27
CA LEU A 39 5.94 -1.98 2.31
C LEU A 39 4.73 -1.61 3.16
N LEU A 40 3.61 -1.27 2.52
CA LEU A 40 2.39 -0.88 3.24
C LEU A 40 1.80 -2.05 4.02
N ASP A 41 1.83 -3.25 3.45
CA ASP A 41 1.39 -4.47 4.14
C ASP A 41 2.25 -4.73 5.38
N GLY A 42 3.55 -4.47 5.28
CA GLY A 42 4.49 -4.62 6.39
C GLY A 42 4.20 -3.68 7.56
N PHE A 43 3.59 -2.53 7.28
CA PHE A 43 3.16 -1.60 8.32
C PHE A 43 1.80 -1.97 8.93
N GLY A 44 1.18 -3.03 8.46
CA GLY A 44 -0.09 -3.51 9.00
C GLY A 44 -1.32 -2.87 8.38
N LEU A 45 -1.18 -2.18 7.25
CA LEU A 45 -2.35 -1.63 6.55
C LEU A 45 -3.15 -2.75 5.90
N ARG A 46 -4.48 -2.57 5.90
CA ARG A 46 -5.38 -3.53 5.26
C ARG A 46 -5.36 -3.35 3.75
N PRO A 47 -5.66 -4.41 2.97
CA PRO A 47 -5.66 -4.31 1.50
C PRO A 47 -6.52 -3.17 0.95
N LYS A 48 -7.66 -2.89 1.59
CA LYS A 48 -8.54 -1.79 1.20
C LYS A 48 -7.82 -0.44 1.31
N ASP A 49 -7.11 -0.23 2.42
CA ASP A 49 -6.39 1.02 2.66
C ASP A 49 -5.22 1.16 1.70
N ILE A 50 -4.52 0.07 1.43
CA ILE A 50 -3.43 0.04 0.44
C ILE A 50 -3.96 0.42 -0.94
N ALA A 51 -5.09 -0.15 -1.33
CA ALA A 51 -5.72 0.15 -2.61
C ALA A 51 -6.08 1.63 -2.73
N ASP A 52 -6.66 2.20 -1.67
CA ASP A 52 -7.02 3.62 -1.63
C ASP A 52 -5.78 4.52 -1.77
N ILE A 53 -4.72 4.20 -1.06
CA ILE A 53 -3.46 4.98 -1.10
C ILE A 53 -2.84 4.93 -2.49
N LEU A 54 -2.80 3.77 -3.11
CA LEU A 54 -2.13 3.57 -4.40
C LEU A 54 -3.01 3.84 -5.60
N GLY A 55 -4.30 4.12 -5.39
CA GLY A 55 -5.24 4.34 -6.48
C GLY A 55 -5.50 3.08 -7.30
N LYS A 56 -5.48 1.93 -6.66
CA LYS A 56 -5.72 0.63 -7.30
C LYS A 56 -6.99 0.00 -6.76
N THR A 57 -7.46 -1.06 -7.41
CA THR A 57 -8.62 -1.82 -6.91
C THR A 57 -8.19 -2.75 -5.78
N GLY A 58 -9.14 -3.07 -4.88
CA GLY A 58 -8.89 -4.04 -3.83
C GLY A 58 -8.51 -5.40 -4.36
N GLY A 59 -9.13 -5.82 -5.46
CA GLY A 59 -8.81 -7.08 -6.13
C GLY A 59 -7.38 -7.14 -6.63
N HIS A 60 -6.89 -6.05 -7.22
CA HIS A 60 -5.52 -5.97 -7.69
C HIS A 60 -4.53 -6.10 -6.53
N VAL A 61 -4.78 -5.37 -5.44
CA VAL A 61 -3.92 -5.41 -4.25
C VAL A 61 -3.93 -6.81 -3.63
N ASN A 62 -5.09 -7.45 -3.51
CA ASN A 62 -5.19 -8.80 -2.97
C ASN A 62 -4.41 -9.82 -3.80
N LYS A 63 -4.49 -9.70 -5.12
CA LYS A 63 -3.75 -10.57 -6.02
C LYS A 63 -2.24 -10.43 -5.80
N GLU A 64 -1.76 -9.21 -5.67
CA GLU A 64 -0.34 -8.96 -5.44
C GLU A 64 0.10 -9.46 -4.06
N LEU A 65 -0.73 -9.29 -3.03
CA LEU A 65 -0.44 -9.78 -1.69
C LEU A 65 -0.34 -11.30 -1.65
N VAL A 66 -1.23 -11.99 -2.35
CA VAL A 66 -1.17 -13.46 -2.45
C VAL A 66 0.16 -13.89 -3.08
N ALA A 67 0.57 -13.23 -4.16
CA ALA A 67 1.83 -13.52 -4.83
C ALA A 67 3.03 -13.27 -3.91
N ILE A 68 3.02 -12.16 -3.18
CA ILE A 68 4.09 -11.80 -2.24
C ILE A 68 4.21 -12.85 -1.13
N ARG A 69 3.08 -13.26 -0.55
CA ARG A 69 3.05 -14.26 0.53
C ARG A 69 3.52 -15.62 0.05
N ARG A 70 3.18 -16.00 -1.16
CA ARG A 70 3.67 -17.25 -1.77
C ARG A 70 5.18 -17.23 -1.96
N ALA A 71 5.71 -16.12 -2.43
CA ALA A 71 7.14 -15.96 -2.64
C ALA A 71 7.90 -16.06 -1.32
N LYS A 72 7.38 -15.44 -0.25
CA LYS A 72 7.97 -15.54 1.08
C LYS A 72 7.96 -16.96 1.62
N LYS A 73 6.85 -17.68 1.40
CA LYS A 73 6.70 -19.05 1.85
C LYS A 73 7.70 -19.99 1.18
N LYS A 74 7.93 -19.77 -0.12
CA LYS A 74 8.93 -20.55 -0.87
C LYS A 74 10.36 -20.29 -0.40
N LYS A 75 10.66 -19.08 0.04
CA LYS A 75 11.99 -18.73 0.52
C LYS A 75 12.35 -19.38 1.85
N HIS A 76 11.37 -19.79 2.64
CA HIS A 76 11.58 -20.41 3.96
C HIS A 76 11.59 -21.93 3.91
N GLU A 77 11.35 -22.49 2.76
CA GLU A 77 11.49 -23.93 2.53
C GLU A 77 12.89 -24.25 1.99
#